data_b2b5ba75a99c95de15dec66f18dc6767
#
_entry.id   b2b5ba75a99c95de15dec66f18dc6767
#
_cell.length_a   1.000
_cell.length_b   1.000
_cell.length_c   1.000
_cell.angle_alpha   90.00
_cell.angle_beta   90.00
_cell.angle_gamma   90.00
#
_symmetry.space_group_name_H-M   'P 1'
#
loop_
_entity.id
_entity.type
_entity.pdbx_description
1 polymer ?
#
loop_
_entity_poly.entity_id
_entity_poly.type
_entity_poly.pdbx_seq_one_letter_code
_entity_poly.pdbx_strand_id
1 'polypeptide(L)'
;IARSPLESPYPIEAETSGYPRFTEAARYWLQWAGIPDSIYSKSAFRNDYQDDIYARPQWVNYLKEQTHIPIDMAFAFHSDAGTTPDDSIIGTLGIYMSKSNDGIYTNRKSREIARDLTDMIQTQILSDVRKVYNPQWSRRGMWNQSYIEARIPDVPTMLLELLSHQNFADMRYG
;
A
#
# COMPACT_ATOMS: atom_id res chain seq x y z
N ILE A 1 -10.68 5.89 4.75
CA ILE A 1 -10.88 7.36 4.81
C ILE A 1 -11.52 7.74 3.49
N ALA A 2 -12.80 8.11 3.53
CA ALA A 2 -13.46 8.63 2.35
C ALA A 2 -12.73 9.91 1.90
N ARG A 3 -12.40 10.01 0.62
CA ARG A 3 -11.97 11.28 0.03
C ARG A 3 -13.07 12.31 0.25
N SER A 4 -12.68 13.57 0.39
CA SER A 4 -13.64 14.66 0.44
C SER A 4 -14.66 14.52 -0.71
N PRO A 5 -15.96 14.69 -0.48
CA PRO A 5 -16.96 14.69 -1.55
C PRO A 5 -16.63 15.64 -2.71
N LEU A 6 -15.84 16.69 -2.43
CA LEU A 6 -15.38 17.67 -3.43
C LEU A 6 -14.33 17.10 -4.40
N GLU A 7 -13.70 15.97 -4.07
CA GLU A 7 -12.70 15.30 -4.93
C GLU A 7 -13.29 14.16 -5.75
N SER A 8 -14.54 13.81 -5.53
CA SER A 8 -15.22 12.77 -6.29
C SER A 8 -15.95 13.38 -7.48
N PRO A 9 -15.77 12.83 -8.71
CA PRO A 9 -16.57 13.22 -9.86
C PRO A 9 -18.02 12.74 -9.77
N TYR A 10 -18.36 11.94 -8.75
CA TYR A 10 -19.70 11.42 -8.52
C TYR A 10 -20.31 12.10 -7.30
N PRO A 11 -21.62 12.41 -7.29
CA PRO A 11 -22.32 12.89 -6.12
C PRO A 11 -22.41 11.76 -5.09
N ILE A 12 -21.38 11.64 -4.27
CA ILE A 12 -21.37 10.72 -3.14
C ILE A 12 -21.83 11.51 -1.93
N GLU A 13 -22.98 11.20 -1.40
CA GLU A 13 -23.35 11.66 -0.07
C GLU A 13 -22.37 11.05 0.93
N ALA A 14 -21.85 11.88 1.83
CA ALA A 14 -20.91 11.43 2.85
C ALA A 14 -21.65 10.56 3.87
N GLU A 15 -21.79 9.29 3.55
CA GLU A 15 -22.30 8.29 4.49
C GLU A 15 -21.19 7.89 5.46
N THR A 16 -21.54 7.76 6.73
CA THR A 16 -20.69 7.16 7.73
C THR A 16 -21.00 5.66 7.80
N SER A 17 -19.97 4.82 7.89
CA SER A 17 -20.12 3.37 8.03
C SER A 17 -20.85 2.95 9.32
N GLY A 18 -20.92 3.84 10.32
CA GLY A 18 -21.42 3.55 11.66
C GLY A 18 -20.42 2.82 12.56
N TYR A 19 -19.26 2.44 12.03
CA TYR A 19 -18.20 1.81 12.83
C TYR A 19 -17.27 2.84 13.48
N PRO A 20 -16.61 2.49 14.60
CA PRO A 20 -15.58 3.32 15.21
C PRO A 20 -14.41 3.57 14.25
N ARG A 21 -13.90 4.79 14.19
CA ARG A 21 -12.83 5.18 13.26
C ARG A 21 -11.56 4.30 13.37
N PHE A 22 -11.25 3.81 14.55
CA PHE A 22 -10.07 2.97 14.76
C PHE A 22 -10.18 1.59 14.08
N THR A 23 -11.37 1.15 13.69
CA THR A 23 -11.57 -0.10 12.95
C THR A 23 -11.43 0.07 11.44
N GLU A 24 -11.38 1.31 10.94
CA GLU A 24 -11.44 1.61 9.52
C GLU A 24 -10.21 2.33 8.97
N ALA A 25 -9.40 2.98 9.84
CA ALA A 25 -8.25 3.76 9.40
C ALA A 25 -7.04 3.57 10.30
N ALA A 26 -5.88 3.37 9.68
CA ALA A 26 -4.63 3.07 10.37
C ALA A 26 -4.23 4.15 11.37
N ARG A 27 -4.36 5.45 11.01
CA ARG A 27 -4.02 6.53 11.95
C ARG A 27 -4.86 6.50 13.22
N TYR A 28 -6.15 6.20 13.13
CA TYR A 28 -7.03 6.14 14.29
C TYR A 28 -6.81 4.89 15.11
N TRP A 29 -6.44 3.77 14.47
CA TRP A 29 -6.03 2.57 15.18
C TRP A 29 -4.75 2.82 15.99
N LEU A 30 -3.73 3.45 15.41
CA LEU A 30 -2.49 3.81 16.10
C LEU A 30 -2.74 4.75 17.28
N GLN A 31 -3.64 5.74 17.11
CA GLN A 31 -4.06 6.62 18.18
C GLN A 31 -4.74 5.84 19.31
N TRP A 32 -5.68 4.97 19.00
CA TRP A 32 -6.36 4.12 19.95
C TRP A 32 -5.42 3.16 20.69
N ALA A 33 -4.43 2.62 19.98
CA ALA A 33 -3.40 1.73 20.52
C ALA A 33 -2.34 2.45 21.38
N GLY A 34 -2.42 3.77 21.54
CA GLY A 34 -1.49 4.55 22.36
C GLY A 34 -0.12 4.78 21.73
N ILE A 35 0.01 4.65 20.41
CA ILE A 35 1.25 4.97 19.69
C ILE A 35 1.47 6.49 19.71
N PRO A 36 2.72 6.99 19.76
CA PRO A 36 3.00 8.42 19.76
C PRO A 36 2.40 9.14 18.54
N ASP A 37 1.88 10.36 18.75
CA ASP A 37 1.24 11.18 17.71
C ASP A 37 2.18 11.52 16.55
N SER A 38 3.47 11.62 16.79
CA SER A 38 4.50 11.84 15.77
C SER A 38 4.50 10.74 14.67
N ILE A 39 3.95 9.57 14.96
CA ILE A 39 3.87 8.45 14.02
C ILE A 39 2.64 8.55 13.11
N TYR A 40 1.50 9.02 13.63
CA TYR A 40 0.23 9.00 12.92
C TYR A 40 -0.34 10.40 12.61
N SER A 41 0.36 11.49 12.92
CA SER A 41 -0.10 12.84 12.65
C SER A 41 0.91 13.69 11.88
N LYS A 42 1.35 13.20 10.74
CA LYS A 42 2.35 13.83 9.87
C LYS A 42 1.99 15.28 9.50
N SER A 43 0.72 15.57 9.34
CA SER A 43 0.21 16.92 9.04
C SER A 43 -0.09 17.76 10.28
N ALA A 44 0.26 17.29 11.48
CA ALA A 44 -0.18 17.87 12.76
C ALA A 44 -1.71 17.97 12.85
N PHE A 45 -2.41 16.89 12.52
CA PHE A 45 -3.87 16.73 12.54
C PHE A 45 -4.65 17.64 11.57
N ARG A 46 -3.98 18.20 10.56
CA ARG A 46 -4.63 19.10 9.59
C ARG A 46 -5.18 18.38 8.36
N ASN A 47 -4.74 17.15 8.08
CA ASN A 47 -5.15 16.38 6.91
C ASN A 47 -5.20 14.88 7.24
N ASP A 48 -6.39 14.38 7.54
CA ASP A 48 -6.63 12.99 7.90
C ASP A 48 -6.18 11.99 6.84
N TYR A 49 -6.39 12.31 5.57
CA TYR A 49 -5.99 11.45 4.46
C TYR A 49 -4.46 11.32 4.37
N GLN A 50 -3.76 12.45 4.48
CA GLN A 50 -2.30 12.45 4.48
C GLN A 50 -1.75 11.72 5.72
N ASP A 51 -2.31 12.01 6.89
CA ASP A 51 -1.89 11.38 8.14
C ASP A 51 -2.05 9.86 8.09
N ASP A 52 -3.16 9.35 7.53
CA ASP A 52 -3.39 7.91 7.41
C ASP A 52 -2.40 7.23 6.46
N ILE A 53 -2.13 7.82 5.29
CA ILE A 53 -1.16 7.26 4.34
C ILE A 53 0.24 7.19 4.96
N TYR A 54 0.65 8.24 5.69
CA TYR A 54 1.97 8.26 6.33
C TYR A 54 2.05 7.38 7.58
N ALA A 55 0.96 7.20 8.31
CA ALA A 55 0.92 6.40 9.53
C ALA A 55 1.38 4.96 9.31
N ARG A 56 0.96 4.34 8.23
CA ARG A 56 1.27 2.94 7.90
C ARG A 56 2.77 2.67 7.77
N PRO A 57 3.53 3.34 6.89
CA PRO A 57 4.97 3.12 6.78
C PRO A 57 5.78 3.68 7.96
N GLN A 58 5.33 4.73 8.62
CA GLN A 58 5.97 5.24 9.83
C GLN A 58 5.85 4.25 10.99
N TRP A 59 4.76 3.53 11.07
CA TRP A 59 4.59 2.47 12.05
C TRP A 59 5.59 1.33 11.87
N VAL A 60 5.90 0.93 10.63
CA VAL A 60 6.95 -0.07 10.35
C VAL A 60 8.29 0.37 10.93
N ASN A 61 8.69 1.62 10.68
CA ASN A 61 9.94 2.17 11.21
C ASN A 61 9.91 2.28 12.74
N TYR A 62 8.79 2.72 13.31
CA TYR A 62 8.61 2.78 14.76
C TYR A 62 8.78 1.41 15.43
N LEU A 63 8.16 0.38 14.90
CA LEU A 63 8.28 -0.98 15.42
C LEU A 63 9.73 -1.47 15.36
N LYS A 64 10.44 -1.20 14.26
CA LYS A 64 11.84 -1.58 14.09
C LYS A 64 12.78 -0.81 15.01
N GLU A 65 12.64 0.53 15.07
CA GLU A 65 13.63 1.41 15.68
C GLU A 65 13.36 1.68 17.16
N GLN A 66 12.09 1.83 17.55
CA GLN A 66 11.73 2.24 18.91
C GLN A 66 11.34 1.06 19.79
N THR A 67 10.72 0.04 19.21
CA THR A 67 10.31 -1.16 19.97
C THR A 67 11.24 -2.35 19.74
N HIS A 68 12.24 -2.20 18.87
CA HIS A 68 13.24 -3.22 18.54
C HIS A 68 12.65 -4.55 18.07
N ILE A 69 11.49 -4.51 17.42
CA ILE A 69 10.92 -5.70 16.76
C ILE A 69 11.75 -5.96 15.50
N PRO A 70 12.29 -7.19 15.31
CA PRO A 70 13.08 -7.53 14.14
C PRO A 70 12.20 -7.64 12.89
N ILE A 71 12.10 -6.54 12.14
CA ILE A 71 11.36 -6.48 10.86
C ILE A 71 12.38 -6.54 9.72
N ASP A 72 12.30 -7.58 8.89
CA ASP A 72 13.18 -7.78 7.75
C ASP A 72 12.61 -7.24 6.44
N MET A 73 11.28 -7.19 6.31
CA MET A 73 10.59 -6.68 5.13
C MET A 73 9.21 -6.12 5.49
N ALA A 74 8.66 -5.30 4.60
CA ALA A 74 7.30 -4.79 4.70
C ALA A 74 6.52 -5.07 3.42
N PHE A 75 5.20 -5.23 3.56
CA PHE A 75 4.29 -5.51 2.48
C PHE A 75 3.03 -4.66 2.62
N ALA A 76 2.76 -3.82 1.61
CA ALA A 76 1.54 -3.04 1.53
C ALA A 76 0.59 -3.67 0.50
N PHE A 77 -0.60 -4.05 0.95
CA PHE A 77 -1.58 -4.74 0.12
C PHE A 77 -2.71 -3.78 -0.27
N HIS A 78 -2.90 -3.62 -1.58
CA HIS A 78 -3.87 -2.69 -2.16
C HIS A 78 -4.66 -3.31 -3.31
N SER A 79 -5.73 -2.63 -3.69
CA SER A 79 -6.40 -2.72 -4.99
C SER A 79 -6.40 -1.34 -5.66
N ASP A 80 -6.21 -1.30 -6.97
CA ASP A 80 -6.04 -0.07 -7.74
C ASP A 80 -7.38 0.46 -8.30
N ALA A 81 -7.49 1.78 -8.36
CA ALA A 81 -8.61 2.50 -8.95
C ALA A 81 -8.22 3.30 -10.22
N GLY A 82 -7.01 3.10 -10.74
CA GLY A 82 -6.40 3.95 -11.76
C GLY A 82 -6.61 3.51 -13.21
N THR A 83 -7.55 2.61 -13.50
CA THR A 83 -7.76 2.06 -14.83
C THR A 83 -9.10 2.47 -15.45
N THR A 84 -9.22 2.35 -16.78
CA THR A 84 -10.50 2.56 -17.46
C THR A 84 -11.45 1.42 -17.08
N PRO A 85 -12.66 1.72 -16.58
CA PRO A 85 -13.64 0.69 -16.24
C PRO A 85 -14.12 -0.03 -17.50
N ASP A 86 -13.76 -1.29 -17.63
CA ASP A 86 -14.22 -2.19 -18.67
C ASP A 86 -14.18 -3.64 -18.15
N ASP A 87 -14.37 -4.63 -19.02
CA ASP A 87 -14.31 -6.06 -18.66
C ASP A 87 -12.99 -6.73 -19.11
N SER A 88 -11.90 -5.95 -19.26
CA SER A 88 -10.57 -6.48 -19.51
C SER A 88 -9.86 -6.88 -18.22
N ILE A 89 -8.95 -7.85 -18.30
CA ILE A 89 -8.08 -8.21 -17.19
C ILE A 89 -6.94 -7.20 -17.12
N ILE A 90 -6.89 -6.45 -16.03
CA ILE A 90 -5.80 -5.52 -15.73
C ILE A 90 -4.65 -6.27 -15.05
N GLY A 91 -4.97 -7.09 -14.06
CA GLY A 91 -4.02 -7.95 -13.36
C GLY A 91 -3.21 -7.24 -12.28
N THR A 92 -2.12 -7.86 -11.90
CA THR A 92 -1.33 -7.51 -10.72
C THR A 92 -0.19 -6.55 -11.04
N LEU A 93 -0.06 -5.47 -10.26
CA LEU A 93 1.04 -4.50 -10.32
C LEU A 93 1.87 -4.58 -9.02
N GLY A 94 3.19 -4.68 -9.17
CA GLY A 94 4.14 -4.51 -8.07
C GLY A 94 4.80 -3.14 -8.11
N ILE A 95 4.87 -2.47 -6.97
CA ILE A 95 5.52 -1.16 -6.83
C ILE A 95 6.61 -1.25 -5.78
N TYR A 96 7.78 -0.70 -6.08
CA TYR A 96 8.91 -0.61 -5.19
C TYR A 96 9.61 0.75 -5.35
N MET A 97 10.56 1.07 -4.46
CA MET A 97 11.36 2.30 -4.58
C MET A 97 12.82 2.01 -4.28
N SER A 98 13.67 1.99 -5.32
CA SER A 98 15.10 1.75 -5.17
C SER A 98 15.96 3.01 -5.06
N LYS A 99 15.42 4.19 -5.39
CA LYS A 99 16.22 5.42 -5.52
C LYS A 99 16.18 6.34 -4.29
N SER A 100 15.38 6.05 -3.27
CA SER A 100 15.33 6.84 -2.04
C SER A 100 16.62 6.67 -1.24
N ASN A 101 17.04 7.74 -0.53
CA ASN A 101 18.24 7.77 0.32
C ASN A 101 19.48 7.22 -0.41
N ASP A 102 19.76 7.76 -1.60
CA ASP A 102 20.89 7.34 -2.45
C ASP A 102 20.92 5.84 -2.77
N GLY A 103 19.77 5.20 -2.79
CA GLY A 103 19.60 3.79 -3.12
C GLY A 103 19.99 2.82 -2.00
N ILE A 104 20.09 3.29 -0.77
CA ILE A 104 20.47 2.46 0.39
C ILE A 104 19.51 2.62 1.57
N TYR A 105 19.41 1.58 2.39
CA TYR A 105 18.78 1.58 3.71
C TYR A 105 19.76 2.05 4.79
N THR A 106 19.29 2.38 5.99
CA THR A 106 20.17 2.80 7.11
C THR A 106 21.18 1.72 7.49
N ASN A 107 20.89 0.45 7.28
CA ASN A 107 21.79 -0.68 7.48
C ASN A 107 22.81 -0.87 6.32
N ARG A 108 22.92 0.09 5.39
CA ARG A 108 23.79 0.10 4.21
C ARG A 108 23.50 -0.97 3.14
N LYS A 109 22.39 -1.70 3.24
CA LYS A 109 21.95 -2.62 2.18
C LYS A 109 21.33 -1.83 1.02
N SER A 110 21.50 -2.33 -0.19
CA SER A 110 20.91 -1.72 -1.40
C SER A 110 19.39 -1.80 -1.38
N ARG A 111 18.71 -0.74 -1.80
CA ARG A 111 17.26 -0.72 -2.01
C ARG A 111 16.82 -1.54 -3.24
N GLU A 112 17.75 -2.01 -4.08
CA GLU A 112 17.43 -2.96 -5.15
C GLU A 112 16.88 -4.29 -4.61
N ILE A 113 17.13 -4.63 -3.36
CA ILE A 113 16.50 -5.79 -2.69
C ILE A 113 14.96 -5.67 -2.71
N ALA A 114 14.39 -4.46 -2.65
CA ALA A 114 12.95 -4.26 -2.76
C ALA A 114 12.42 -4.63 -4.16
N ARG A 115 13.22 -4.38 -5.22
CA ARG A 115 12.89 -4.84 -6.59
C ARG A 115 12.84 -6.36 -6.65
N ASP A 116 13.85 -7.01 -6.12
CA ASP A 116 13.96 -8.47 -6.17
C ASP A 116 12.83 -9.13 -5.35
N LEU A 117 12.54 -8.59 -4.16
CA LEU A 117 11.38 -8.98 -3.34
C LEU A 117 10.07 -8.85 -4.12
N THR A 118 9.88 -7.70 -4.79
CA THR A 118 8.67 -7.41 -5.58
C THR A 118 8.53 -8.40 -6.75
N ASP A 119 9.61 -8.68 -7.45
CA ASP A 119 9.61 -9.63 -8.57
C ASP A 119 9.27 -11.05 -8.12
N MET A 120 9.87 -11.51 -7.04
CA MET A 120 9.61 -12.84 -6.49
C MET A 120 8.16 -13.01 -6.05
N ILE A 121 7.64 -12.08 -5.26
CA ILE A 121 6.26 -12.15 -4.75
C ILE A 121 5.26 -12.05 -5.90
N GLN A 122 5.42 -11.07 -6.79
CA GLN A 122 4.52 -10.90 -7.92
C GLN A 122 4.53 -12.12 -8.84
N THR A 123 5.70 -12.71 -9.10
CA THR A 123 5.81 -13.93 -9.91
C THR A 123 5.05 -15.09 -9.29
N GLN A 124 5.16 -15.28 -7.97
CA GLN A 124 4.41 -16.32 -7.27
C GLN A 124 2.91 -16.09 -7.32
N ILE A 125 2.46 -14.86 -7.03
CA ILE A 125 1.03 -14.50 -7.11
C ILE A 125 0.47 -14.80 -8.51
N LEU A 126 1.16 -14.38 -9.56
CA LEU A 126 0.71 -14.66 -10.93
C LEU A 126 0.62 -16.15 -11.22
N SER A 127 1.61 -16.92 -10.77
CA SER A 127 1.60 -18.38 -10.92
C SER A 127 0.38 -19.00 -10.25
N ASP A 128 0.08 -18.59 -9.02
CA ASP A 128 -1.01 -19.15 -8.24
C ASP A 128 -2.38 -18.74 -8.80
N VAL A 129 -2.57 -17.48 -9.15
CA VAL A 129 -3.81 -16.99 -9.76
C VAL A 129 -4.07 -17.66 -11.11
N ARG A 130 -3.05 -17.81 -11.94
CA ARG A 130 -3.17 -18.49 -13.23
C ARG A 130 -3.51 -19.97 -13.11
N LYS A 131 -2.98 -20.62 -12.11
CA LYS A 131 -3.22 -22.05 -11.86
C LYS A 131 -4.63 -22.33 -11.33
N VAL A 132 -5.13 -21.47 -10.46
CA VAL A 132 -6.36 -21.73 -9.69
C VAL A 132 -7.58 -21.02 -10.26
N TYR A 133 -7.41 -19.80 -10.78
CA TYR A 133 -8.52 -18.92 -11.12
C TYR A 133 -8.59 -18.57 -12.61
N ASN A 134 -7.52 -17.99 -13.17
CA ASN A 134 -7.52 -17.50 -14.55
C ASN A 134 -6.16 -17.63 -15.22
N PRO A 135 -6.00 -18.56 -16.19
CA PRO A 135 -4.73 -18.74 -16.91
C PRO A 135 -4.22 -17.49 -17.66
N GLN A 136 -5.11 -16.54 -17.96
CA GLN A 136 -4.80 -15.29 -18.66
C GLN A 136 -4.50 -14.12 -17.73
N TRP A 137 -4.43 -14.35 -16.39
CA TRP A 137 -4.12 -13.30 -15.44
C TRP A 137 -2.82 -12.60 -15.78
N SER A 138 -2.85 -11.27 -15.88
CA SER A 138 -1.73 -10.53 -16.44
C SER A 138 -0.78 -9.98 -15.37
N ARG A 139 0.51 -9.95 -15.71
CA ARG A 139 1.50 -9.14 -15.01
C ARG A 139 1.42 -7.73 -15.58
N ARG A 140 0.74 -6.82 -14.88
CA ARG A 140 0.59 -5.43 -15.32
C ARG A 140 1.92 -4.68 -15.37
N GLY A 141 2.84 -4.98 -14.46
CA GLY A 141 4.18 -4.41 -14.46
C GLY A 141 4.86 -4.44 -13.09
N MET A 142 6.08 -3.90 -13.09
CA MET A 142 6.83 -3.54 -11.88
C MET A 142 7.24 -2.06 -11.99
N TRP A 143 6.81 -1.24 -11.04
CA TRP A 143 7.08 0.18 -11.05
C TRP A 143 8.08 0.60 -9.98
N ASN A 144 9.18 1.22 -10.40
CA ASN A 144 10.09 1.89 -9.50
C ASN A 144 9.61 3.34 -9.28
N GLN A 145 8.68 3.52 -8.34
CA GLN A 145 7.96 4.77 -8.14
C GLN A 145 7.93 5.19 -6.67
N SER A 146 7.97 6.52 -6.46
CA SER A 146 8.06 7.12 -5.12
C SER A 146 6.71 7.15 -4.38
N TYR A 147 6.06 5.99 -4.26
CA TYR A 147 4.91 5.84 -3.38
C TYR A 147 5.35 5.89 -1.91
N ILE A 148 4.52 6.48 -1.06
CA ILE A 148 4.86 6.72 0.35
C ILE A 148 5.16 5.40 1.06
N GLU A 149 4.32 4.39 0.87
CA GLU A 149 4.50 3.08 1.49
C GLU A 149 5.66 2.26 0.91
N ALA A 150 6.12 2.56 -0.31
CA ALA A 150 7.28 1.91 -0.90
C ALA A 150 8.61 2.57 -0.51
N ARG A 151 8.61 3.89 -0.21
CA ARG A 151 9.85 4.65 0.01
C ARG A 151 10.22 4.91 1.47
N ILE A 152 9.21 5.04 2.37
CA ILE A 152 9.43 5.41 3.77
C ILE A 152 9.99 4.26 4.61
N PRO A 153 9.50 3.01 4.51
CA PRO A 153 10.05 1.95 5.33
C PRO A 153 11.55 1.77 5.14
N ASP A 154 12.27 1.64 6.24
CA ASP A 154 13.71 1.37 6.24
C ASP A 154 14.01 -0.14 6.19
N VAL A 155 13.20 -0.86 5.43
CA VAL A 155 13.33 -2.28 5.10
C VAL A 155 12.87 -2.50 3.66
N PRO A 156 13.30 -3.60 3.01
CA PRO A 156 12.77 -3.98 1.70
C PRO A 156 11.25 -4.03 1.72
N THR A 157 10.62 -3.28 0.81
CA THR A 157 9.16 -3.10 0.81
C THR A 157 8.61 -3.26 -0.60
N MET A 158 7.54 -4.05 -0.70
CA MET A 158 6.68 -4.13 -1.87
C MET A 158 5.33 -3.50 -1.55
N LEU A 159 4.83 -2.65 -2.46
CA LEU A 159 3.42 -2.29 -2.53
C LEU A 159 2.79 -3.09 -3.65
N LEU A 160 1.79 -3.87 -3.32
CA LEU A 160 1.05 -4.70 -4.26
C LEU A 160 -0.30 -4.07 -4.56
N GLU A 161 -0.55 -3.81 -5.83
CA GLU A 161 -1.91 -3.63 -6.36
C GLU A 161 -2.34 -4.99 -6.94
N LEU A 162 -3.08 -5.77 -6.16
CA LEU A 162 -3.44 -7.13 -6.55
C LEU A 162 -4.24 -7.16 -7.85
N LEU A 163 -5.21 -6.25 -7.94
CA LEU A 163 -6.16 -6.14 -9.04
C LEU A 163 -6.73 -4.73 -9.13
N SER A 164 -7.44 -4.43 -10.23
CA SER A 164 -8.21 -3.20 -10.36
C SER A 164 -9.65 -3.40 -9.88
N HIS A 165 -10.06 -2.69 -8.82
CA HIS A 165 -11.44 -2.72 -8.34
C HIS A 165 -12.43 -1.93 -9.23
N GLN A 166 -11.98 -1.36 -10.33
CA GLN A 166 -12.83 -0.72 -11.35
C GLN A 166 -13.12 -1.63 -12.55
N ASN A 167 -12.42 -2.76 -12.66
CA ASN A 167 -12.59 -3.69 -13.79
C ASN A 167 -13.36 -4.93 -13.37
N PHE A 168 -14.46 -5.22 -14.07
CA PHE A 168 -15.31 -6.36 -13.74
C PHE A 168 -14.59 -7.70 -13.86
N ALA A 169 -13.68 -7.86 -14.85
CA ALA A 169 -12.90 -9.08 -14.99
C ALA A 169 -11.99 -9.34 -13.80
N ASP A 170 -11.32 -8.29 -13.28
CA ASP A 170 -10.48 -8.40 -12.10
C ASP A 170 -11.30 -8.65 -10.83
N MET A 171 -12.41 -7.93 -10.65
CA MET A 171 -13.27 -8.04 -9.47
C MET A 171 -13.95 -9.39 -9.28
N ARG A 172 -13.99 -10.24 -10.30
CA ARG A 172 -14.47 -11.63 -10.17
C ARG A 172 -13.57 -12.51 -9.30
N TYR A 173 -12.33 -12.06 -9.04
CA TYR A 173 -11.29 -12.80 -8.33
C TYR A 173 -10.79 -12.07 -7.07
N GLY A 174 -11.41 -10.93 -6.70
CA GLY A 174 -11.09 -10.11 -5.53
C GLY A 174 -12.00 -10.33 -4.33
#